data_a192df595a1bb1360693315bda2cbb85
#
_entry.id   a192df595a1bb1360693315bda2cbb85
#
_cell.length_a   1.000
_cell.length_b   1.000
_cell.length_c   1.000
_cell.angle_alpha   90.00
_cell.angle_beta   90.00
_cell.angle_gamma   90.00
#
_symmetry.space_group_name_H-M   'P 1'
#
loop_
_entity.id
_entity.type
_entity.pdbx_description
1 polymer ?
#
loop_
_entity_poly.entity_id
_entity_poly.type
_entity_poly.pdbx_seq_one_letter_code
_entity_poly.pdbx_strand_id
1 'polypeptide(L)'
;MEYNFKLCVICTGDSGAAENLAYSLITRSGVRLVICAENADIKKFPTAENSRIDFAPCSVESVNSVLASPDAPLVMFADAGTTFAPGFVELFEDKAVVFNAAAEENNAPRKLYRDGFSVHEAFSPAVGVNFVMRSEVINEHKIKLLSASPAGFAAFAAQYAAYDSFEPIHEVLLYGTKPIDWNAESFDIIAKSVSIKGGFSALTLLLSAYCGLDKTGKEAEFDAFSTAAKPFFENEAYSAYALSAFGIDSALLKEGCRAGEFVSA
;
A
#
# COMPACT_ATOMS: atom_id res chain seq x y z
N MET A 1 -22.39 -2.63 -13.02
CA MET A 1 -22.41 -3.92 -12.28
C MET A 1 -23.15 -3.70 -10.99
N GLU A 2 -23.98 -4.63 -10.55
CA GLU A 2 -24.61 -4.58 -9.24
C GLU A 2 -23.67 -5.32 -8.29
N TYR A 3 -23.20 -4.64 -7.22
CA TYR A 3 -22.32 -5.21 -6.21
C TYR A 3 -23.13 -5.62 -4.98
N ASN A 4 -22.75 -6.76 -4.37
CA ASN A 4 -23.38 -7.22 -3.14
C ASN A 4 -22.82 -6.52 -1.89
N PHE A 5 -21.59 -6.00 -1.98
CA PHE A 5 -20.88 -5.35 -0.87
C PHE A 5 -20.42 -3.94 -1.25
N LYS A 6 -20.15 -3.12 -0.25
CA LYS A 6 -19.56 -1.76 -0.43
C LYS A 6 -18.05 -1.80 -0.52
N LEU A 7 -17.42 -2.70 0.23
CA LEU A 7 -15.97 -2.81 0.36
C LEU A 7 -15.56 -4.28 0.39
N CYS A 8 -14.52 -4.63 -0.39
CA CYS A 8 -13.79 -5.88 -0.28
C CYS A 8 -12.47 -5.64 0.44
N VAL A 9 -12.28 -6.24 1.61
CA VAL A 9 -11.01 -6.21 2.36
C VAL A 9 -10.29 -7.52 2.12
N ILE A 10 -9.06 -7.45 1.62
CA ILE A 10 -8.20 -8.60 1.41
C ILE A 10 -7.15 -8.61 2.53
N CYS A 11 -7.26 -9.56 3.42
CA CYS A 11 -6.39 -9.72 4.58
C CYS A 11 -5.33 -10.78 4.31
N THR A 12 -4.06 -10.45 4.60
CA THR A 12 -2.95 -11.39 4.55
C THR A 12 -2.28 -11.50 5.91
N GLY A 13 -1.68 -12.66 6.21
CA GLY A 13 -0.96 -12.91 7.44
C GLY A 13 -1.51 -14.11 8.23
N ASP A 14 -1.23 -14.15 9.53
CA ASP A 14 -1.64 -15.24 10.41
C ASP A 14 -3.16 -15.26 10.63
N SER A 15 -3.79 -16.44 10.44
CA SER A 15 -5.24 -16.59 10.58
C SER A 15 -5.74 -16.33 12.00
N GLY A 16 -4.93 -16.60 13.03
CA GLY A 16 -5.29 -16.32 14.42
C GLY A 16 -5.35 -14.83 14.70
N ALA A 17 -4.45 -14.04 14.12
CA ALA A 17 -4.46 -12.59 14.22
C ALA A 17 -5.60 -11.95 13.41
N ALA A 18 -6.11 -12.62 12.37
CA ALA A 18 -7.22 -12.13 11.56
C ALA A 18 -8.58 -12.14 12.29
N GLU A 19 -8.71 -12.84 13.42
CA GLU A 19 -9.95 -12.82 14.21
C GLU A 19 -10.32 -11.40 14.66
N ASN A 20 -9.37 -10.64 15.21
CA ASN A 20 -9.62 -9.27 15.66
C ASN A 20 -10.00 -8.36 14.52
N LEU A 21 -9.35 -8.50 13.38
CA LEU A 21 -9.71 -7.80 12.15
C LEU A 21 -11.16 -8.12 11.74
N ALA A 22 -11.51 -9.40 11.70
CA ALA A 22 -12.86 -9.85 11.35
C ALA A 22 -13.92 -9.27 12.31
N TYR A 23 -13.67 -9.27 13.62
CA TYR A 23 -14.57 -8.67 14.59
C TYR A 23 -14.73 -7.15 14.39
N SER A 24 -13.68 -6.45 14.02
CA SER A 24 -13.74 -5.00 13.75
C SER A 24 -14.50 -4.65 12.47
N LEU A 25 -14.61 -5.58 11.51
CA LEU A 25 -15.21 -5.38 10.19
C LEU A 25 -16.65 -5.85 10.09
N ILE A 26 -16.94 -7.06 10.59
CA ILE A 26 -18.16 -7.81 10.27
C ILE A 26 -19.38 -7.30 11.04
N THR A 27 -19.21 -6.60 12.14
CA THR A 27 -20.32 -5.90 12.81
C THR A 27 -20.95 -4.80 11.93
N ARG A 28 -20.43 -4.61 10.70
CA ARG A 28 -20.82 -3.56 9.78
C ARG A 28 -21.35 -4.15 8.49
N SER A 29 -22.48 -3.66 8.05
CA SER A 29 -23.11 -4.08 6.80
C SER A 29 -22.27 -3.67 5.59
N GLY A 30 -22.21 -4.55 4.60
CA GLY A 30 -21.64 -4.26 3.30
C GLY A 30 -20.13 -4.52 3.15
N VAL A 31 -19.52 -5.33 4.03
CA VAL A 31 -18.10 -5.70 3.89
C VAL A 31 -17.97 -7.17 3.48
N ARG A 32 -17.19 -7.42 2.44
CA ARG A 32 -16.63 -8.73 2.11
C ARG A 32 -15.19 -8.80 2.61
N LEU A 33 -14.91 -9.69 3.55
CA LEU A 33 -13.55 -9.95 4.04
C LEU A 33 -13.03 -11.24 3.41
N VAL A 34 -11.91 -11.17 2.69
CA VAL A 34 -11.22 -12.34 2.15
C VAL A 34 -9.94 -12.54 2.95
N ILE A 35 -9.86 -13.63 3.70
CA ILE A 35 -8.70 -13.99 4.50
C ILE A 35 -7.82 -14.94 3.69
N CYS A 36 -6.66 -14.45 3.29
CA CYS A 36 -5.64 -15.23 2.60
C CYS A 36 -4.74 -15.89 3.64
N ALA A 37 -5.09 -17.09 4.07
CA ALA A 37 -4.34 -17.85 5.07
C ALA A 37 -4.37 -19.34 4.78
N GLU A 38 -3.29 -20.02 5.14
CA GLU A 38 -3.25 -21.49 5.18
C GLU A 38 -3.91 -21.95 6.49
N ASN A 39 -4.78 -22.96 6.41
CA ASN A 39 -5.38 -23.64 7.59
C ASN A 39 -6.25 -22.75 8.52
N ALA A 40 -7.05 -21.84 7.97
CA ALA A 40 -7.99 -21.06 8.76
C ALA A 40 -9.13 -21.94 9.34
N ASP A 41 -9.34 -21.87 10.66
CA ASP A 41 -10.50 -22.48 11.31
C ASP A 41 -11.72 -21.55 11.21
N ILE A 42 -12.56 -21.79 10.20
CA ILE A 42 -13.73 -20.97 9.88
C ILE A 42 -14.69 -20.78 11.08
N LYS A 43 -14.73 -21.74 12.01
CA LYS A 43 -15.63 -21.70 13.17
C LYS A 43 -15.29 -20.63 14.19
N LYS A 44 -14.08 -20.08 14.12
CA LYS A 44 -13.63 -19.01 15.02
C LYS A 44 -14.03 -17.62 14.59
N PHE A 45 -14.52 -17.45 13.37
CA PHE A 45 -14.84 -16.15 12.82
C PHE A 45 -16.31 -15.78 13.03
N PRO A 46 -16.60 -14.50 13.30
CA PRO A 46 -17.97 -14.02 13.49
C PRO A 46 -18.78 -14.10 12.18
N THR A 47 -20.09 -14.25 12.33
CA THR A 47 -21.04 -14.15 11.22
C THR A 47 -21.92 -12.92 11.41
N ALA A 48 -22.23 -12.19 10.35
CA ALA A 48 -23.15 -11.06 10.39
C ALA A 48 -24.01 -11.01 9.12
N GLU A 49 -25.22 -10.46 9.26
CA GLU A 49 -26.09 -10.19 8.12
C GLU A 49 -25.42 -9.14 7.20
N ASN A 50 -25.51 -9.36 5.89
CA ASN A 50 -24.95 -8.49 4.85
C ASN A 50 -23.43 -8.30 4.87
N SER A 51 -22.70 -9.20 5.53
CA SER A 51 -21.24 -9.28 5.45
C SER A 51 -20.83 -10.73 5.20
N ARG A 52 -19.69 -10.91 4.53
CA ARG A 52 -19.20 -12.23 4.14
C ARG A 52 -17.72 -12.38 4.44
N ILE A 53 -17.35 -13.53 5.01
CA ILE A 53 -15.96 -13.95 5.13
C ILE A 53 -15.72 -15.10 4.15
N ASP A 54 -14.75 -14.90 3.28
CA ASP A 54 -14.20 -15.91 2.38
C ASP A 54 -12.77 -16.25 2.79
N PHE A 55 -12.33 -17.46 2.46
CA PHE A 55 -10.96 -17.90 2.67
C PHE A 55 -10.33 -18.23 1.32
N ALA A 56 -9.08 -17.83 1.16
CA ALA A 56 -8.30 -18.11 -0.04
C ALA A 56 -6.89 -18.57 0.34
N PRO A 57 -6.19 -19.34 -0.50
CA PRO A 57 -4.77 -19.61 -0.31
C PRO A 57 -3.97 -18.32 -0.25
N CYS A 58 -2.90 -18.29 0.58
CA CYS A 58 -2.01 -17.14 0.67
C CYS A 58 -1.03 -17.14 -0.53
N SER A 59 -1.52 -16.75 -1.69
CA SER A 59 -0.70 -16.62 -2.90
C SER A 59 -1.07 -15.37 -3.70
N VAL A 60 -0.10 -14.88 -4.48
CA VAL A 60 -0.31 -13.74 -5.39
C VAL A 60 -1.44 -14.02 -6.39
N GLU A 61 -1.52 -15.25 -6.90
CA GLU A 61 -2.55 -15.69 -7.84
C GLU A 61 -3.94 -15.62 -7.22
N SER A 62 -4.08 -16.10 -5.98
CA SER A 62 -5.34 -16.06 -5.26
C SER A 62 -5.80 -14.63 -5.00
N VAL A 63 -4.90 -13.76 -4.55
CA VAL A 63 -5.22 -12.33 -4.34
C VAL A 63 -5.60 -11.66 -5.66
N ASN A 64 -4.85 -11.87 -6.74
CA ASN A 64 -5.19 -11.34 -8.06
C ASN A 64 -6.54 -11.87 -8.58
N SER A 65 -6.91 -13.10 -8.27
CA SER A 65 -8.24 -13.65 -8.60
C SER A 65 -9.36 -12.91 -7.84
N VAL A 66 -9.16 -12.60 -6.57
CA VAL A 66 -10.11 -11.78 -5.78
C VAL A 66 -10.20 -10.36 -6.33
N LEU A 67 -9.07 -9.73 -6.68
CA LEU A 67 -9.03 -8.39 -7.27
C LEU A 67 -9.78 -8.32 -8.61
N ALA A 68 -9.74 -9.39 -9.40
CA ALA A 68 -10.47 -9.47 -10.65
C ALA A 68 -12.00 -9.58 -10.47
N SER A 69 -12.48 -10.05 -9.30
CA SER A 69 -13.90 -10.21 -8.98
C SER A 69 -14.17 -9.95 -7.49
N PRO A 70 -14.01 -8.71 -7.01
CA PRO A 70 -14.10 -8.39 -5.58
C PRO A 70 -15.53 -8.38 -5.05
N ASP A 71 -16.55 -8.33 -5.91
CA ASP A 71 -17.97 -8.20 -5.59
C ASP A 71 -18.29 -6.91 -4.77
N ALA A 72 -17.44 -5.91 -4.90
CA ALA A 72 -17.53 -4.61 -4.26
C ALA A 72 -16.95 -3.51 -5.15
N PRO A 73 -17.48 -2.26 -5.12
CA PRO A 73 -16.91 -1.14 -5.88
C PRO A 73 -15.54 -0.72 -5.35
N LEU A 74 -15.27 -0.97 -4.07
CA LEU A 74 -14.04 -0.59 -3.39
C LEU A 74 -13.27 -1.81 -2.91
N VAL A 75 -11.94 -1.72 -2.96
CA VAL A 75 -11.01 -2.76 -2.50
C VAL A 75 -9.93 -2.13 -1.64
N MET A 76 -9.51 -2.83 -0.58
CA MET A 76 -8.34 -2.49 0.20
C MET A 76 -7.61 -3.74 0.69
N PHE A 77 -6.35 -3.55 1.10
CA PHE A 77 -5.57 -4.57 1.79
C PHE A 77 -5.56 -4.33 3.30
N ALA A 78 -5.38 -5.38 4.06
CA ALA A 78 -5.19 -5.31 5.51
C ALA A 78 -4.21 -6.39 5.97
N ASP A 79 -3.41 -6.08 6.98
CA ASP A 79 -2.64 -7.09 7.70
C ASP A 79 -3.50 -7.73 8.79
N ALA A 80 -3.32 -9.01 9.04
CA ALA A 80 -4.12 -9.79 9.98
C ALA A 80 -4.14 -9.22 11.41
N GLY A 81 -3.07 -8.56 11.85
CA GLY A 81 -2.96 -7.93 13.17
C GLY A 81 -3.61 -6.56 13.29
N THR A 82 -4.25 -6.04 12.24
CA THR A 82 -4.86 -4.71 12.25
C THR A 82 -6.32 -4.73 12.71
N THR A 83 -6.82 -3.57 13.17
CA THR A 83 -8.23 -3.35 13.52
C THR A 83 -8.70 -2.02 12.96
N PHE A 84 -9.98 -1.94 12.60
CA PHE A 84 -10.55 -0.72 12.03
C PHE A 84 -11.31 0.14 13.05
N ALA A 85 -11.23 1.45 12.84
CA ALA A 85 -12.05 2.42 13.56
C ALA A 85 -13.55 2.18 13.31
N PRO A 86 -14.41 2.51 14.27
CA PRO A 86 -15.84 2.52 14.06
C PRO A 86 -16.27 3.47 12.92
N GLY A 87 -17.16 3.03 12.01
CA GLY A 87 -17.77 3.88 10.98
C GLY A 87 -16.89 4.18 9.76
N PHE A 88 -15.75 3.51 9.61
CA PHE A 88 -14.79 3.82 8.53
C PHE A 88 -15.35 3.59 7.11
N VAL A 89 -16.20 2.60 6.90
CA VAL A 89 -16.75 2.26 5.57
C VAL A 89 -17.62 3.39 5.01
N GLU A 90 -18.35 4.08 5.89
CA GLU A 90 -19.24 5.18 5.54
C GLU A 90 -18.50 6.42 5.04
N LEU A 91 -17.20 6.51 5.30
CA LEU A 91 -16.37 7.65 4.89
C LEU A 91 -15.88 7.57 3.44
N PHE A 92 -16.02 6.43 2.79
CA PHE A 92 -15.35 6.25 1.48
C PHE A 92 -16.15 6.74 0.27
N GLU A 93 -17.47 6.88 0.34
CA GLU A 93 -18.34 7.49 -0.70
C GLU A 93 -18.00 7.07 -2.15
N ASP A 94 -17.67 5.80 -2.38
CA ASP A 94 -17.26 5.25 -3.69
C ASP A 94 -16.02 5.91 -4.32
N LYS A 95 -15.15 6.52 -3.51
CA LYS A 95 -13.91 7.18 -3.94
C LYS A 95 -12.67 6.36 -3.56
N ALA A 96 -11.61 6.54 -4.32
CA ALA A 96 -10.30 6.09 -3.89
C ALA A 96 -9.78 7.04 -2.81
N VAL A 97 -9.38 6.50 -1.68
CA VAL A 97 -8.93 7.30 -0.54
C VAL A 97 -7.64 6.76 0.06
N VAL A 98 -6.88 7.67 0.67
CA VAL A 98 -5.78 7.32 1.58
C VAL A 98 -6.07 7.92 2.95
N PHE A 99 -5.80 7.16 4.00
CA PHE A 99 -6.12 7.57 5.36
C PHE A 99 -4.96 7.33 6.33
N ASN A 100 -5.05 7.95 7.51
CA ASN A 100 -4.07 7.75 8.56
C ASN A 100 -4.19 6.37 9.21
N ALA A 101 -3.06 5.78 9.51
CA ALA A 101 -2.94 4.52 10.22
C ALA A 101 -2.08 4.71 11.49
N ALA A 102 -2.37 3.95 12.52
CA ALA A 102 -1.59 3.96 13.77
C ALA A 102 -0.77 2.67 13.90
N ALA A 103 0.47 2.81 14.38
CA ALA A 103 1.34 1.68 14.65
C ALA A 103 1.00 1.00 15.98
N GLU A 104 1.35 -0.29 16.09
CA GLU A 104 1.08 -1.14 17.25
C GLU A 104 1.76 -0.64 18.54
N GLU A 105 2.92 -0.02 18.44
CA GLU A 105 3.88 0.14 19.54
C GLU A 105 3.47 1.06 20.69
N ASN A 106 2.42 1.86 20.63
CA ASN A 106 2.04 2.71 21.75
C ASN A 106 0.56 3.09 21.82
N ASN A 107 -0.33 2.51 21.03
CA ASN A 107 -1.72 3.00 20.88
C ASN A 107 -1.84 4.52 20.59
N ALA A 108 -0.71 5.18 20.41
CA ALA A 108 -0.68 6.59 20.06
C ALA A 108 -0.90 6.71 18.55
N PRO A 109 -1.95 7.43 18.12
CA PRO A 109 -2.15 7.69 16.71
C PRO A 109 -0.92 8.43 16.17
N ARG A 110 -0.07 7.75 15.42
CA ARG A 110 0.86 8.45 14.54
C ARG A 110 -0.02 9.07 13.46
N LYS A 111 -0.30 10.34 13.55
CA LYS A 111 -0.78 11.09 12.40
C LYS A 111 0.34 11.02 11.36
N LEU A 112 0.23 10.08 10.44
CA LEU A 112 1.14 9.95 9.31
C LEU A 112 1.04 11.20 8.42
N TYR A 113 -0.13 11.84 8.44
CA TYR A 113 -0.40 13.00 7.61
C TYR A 113 -0.99 14.12 8.45
N ARG A 114 -0.48 15.34 8.23
CA ARG A 114 -0.99 16.58 8.83
C ARG A 114 -1.86 17.32 7.84
N ASP A 115 -2.67 18.24 8.30
CA ASP A 115 -3.43 19.15 7.43
C ASP A 115 -2.46 19.82 6.44
N GLY A 116 -2.86 19.82 5.15
CA GLY A 116 -2.07 20.42 4.07
C GLY A 116 -1.00 19.52 3.43
N PHE A 117 -0.90 18.22 3.82
CA PHE A 117 -0.01 17.32 3.10
C PHE A 117 -0.53 17.00 1.69
N SER A 118 0.39 16.67 0.79
CA SER A 118 0.07 16.19 -0.54
C SER A 118 -0.13 14.67 -0.52
N VAL A 119 -1.06 14.14 -1.32
CA VAL A 119 -1.38 12.69 -1.37
C VAL A 119 -0.15 11.82 -1.62
N HIS A 120 0.82 12.31 -2.41
CA HIS A 120 2.05 11.55 -2.66
C HIS A 120 2.89 11.32 -1.39
N GLU A 121 2.79 12.19 -0.35
CA GLU A 121 3.47 12.01 0.94
C GLU A 121 2.97 10.77 1.69
N ALA A 122 1.77 10.26 1.34
CA ALA A 122 1.23 9.02 1.86
C ALA A 122 2.11 7.80 1.55
N PHE A 123 2.96 7.89 0.55
CA PHE A 123 3.90 6.84 0.19
C PHE A 123 5.24 6.94 0.94
N SER A 124 5.38 7.90 1.87
CA SER A 124 6.59 8.06 2.69
C SER A 124 6.26 8.47 4.14
N PRO A 125 6.38 7.61 5.15
CA PRO A 125 6.62 6.17 5.13
C PRO A 125 5.34 5.39 4.81
N ALA A 126 5.37 4.55 3.81
CA ALA A 126 4.22 3.74 3.43
C ALA A 126 4.02 2.57 4.42
N VAL A 127 2.76 2.27 4.72
CA VAL A 127 2.36 1.08 5.50
C VAL A 127 1.68 0.02 4.62
N GLY A 128 1.43 0.33 3.36
CA GLY A 128 0.90 -0.59 2.34
C GLY A 128 -0.59 -0.92 2.45
N VAL A 129 -1.23 -0.67 3.59
CA VAL A 129 -2.59 -1.11 3.89
C VAL A 129 -3.58 0.04 4.15
N ASN A 130 -3.19 1.27 3.95
CA ASN A 130 -4.00 2.47 4.23
C ASN A 130 -4.58 3.12 2.96
N PHE A 131 -4.75 2.33 1.91
CA PHE A 131 -5.30 2.76 0.63
C PHE A 131 -6.58 2.00 0.33
N VAL A 132 -7.62 2.72 -0.05
CA VAL A 132 -8.85 2.16 -0.64
C VAL A 132 -8.90 2.54 -2.11
N MET A 133 -9.18 1.59 -2.97
CA MET A 133 -9.08 1.73 -4.41
C MET A 133 -10.38 1.29 -5.08
N ARG A 134 -10.74 1.91 -6.21
CA ARG A 134 -11.91 1.51 -6.99
C ARG A 134 -11.62 0.26 -7.79
N SER A 135 -12.47 -0.76 -7.66
CA SER A 135 -12.32 -2.04 -8.36
C SER A 135 -12.44 -1.90 -9.89
N GLU A 136 -13.23 -0.96 -10.37
CA GLU A 136 -13.35 -0.69 -11.81
C GLU A 136 -12.03 -0.24 -12.43
N VAL A 137 -11.27 0.65 -11.76
CA VAL A 137 -9.95 1.12 -12.23
C VAL A 137 -8.94 -0.02 -12.24
N ILE A 138 -8.93 -0.84 -11.18
CA ILE A 138 -8.07 -2.03 -11.10
C ILE A 138 -8.32 -2.95 -12.30
N ASN A 139 -9.58 -3.22 -12.61
CA ASN A 139 -9.97 -4.15 -13.67
C ASN A 139 -9.76 -3.56 -15.07
N GLU A 140 -10.10 -2.29 -15.31
CA GLU A 140 -9.92 -1.61 -16.57
C GLU A 140 -8.45 -1.57 -16.98
N HIS A 141 -7.57 -1.22 -16.03
CA HIS A 141 -6.13 -1.09 -16.28
C HIS A 141 -5.34 -2.36 -15.98
N LYS A 142 -6.03 -3.45 -15.60
CA LYS A 142 -5.41 -4.76 -15.31
C LYS A 142 -4.25 -4.67 -14.34
N ILE A 143 -4.42 -3.85 -13.29
CA ILE A 143 -3.41 -3.67 -12.25
C ILE A 143 -3.26 -4.99 -11.50
N LYS A 144 -2.03 -5.44 -11.29
CA LYS A 144 -1.74 -6.73 -10.66
C LYS A 144 -0.85 -6.57 -9.44
N LEU A 145 -1.20 -7.31 -8.41
CA LEU A 145 -0.33 -7.49 -7.25
C LEU A 145 0.87 -8.36 -7.65
N LEU A 146 2.07 -7.94 -7.27
CA LEU A 146 3.32 -8.68 -7.51
C LEU A 146 3.80 -9.44 -6.28
N SER A 147 3.39 -9.03 -5.08
CA SER A 147 3.69 -9.72 -3.82
C SER A 147 2.58 -9.47 -2.82
N ALA A 148 2.21 -10.51 -2.06
CA ALA A 148 1.24 -10.43 -0.97
C ALA A 148 1.90 -9.98 0.35
N SER A 149 2.66 -8.88 0.29
CA SER A 149 3.39 -8.28 1.41
C SER A 149 3.06 -6.78 1.51
N PRO A 150 3.35 -6.12 2.64
CA PRO A 150 3.16 -4.66 2.77
C PRO A 150 3.83 -3.85 1.66
N ALA A 151 5.03 -4.25 1.23
CA ALA A 151 5.72 -3.65 0.08
C ALA A 151 4.94 -3.85 -1.23
N GLY A 152 4.40 -5.05 -1.43
CA GLY A 152 3.55 -5.37 -2.58
C GLY A 152 2.25 -4.56 -2.61
N PHE A 153 1.63 -4.32 -1.46
CA PHE A 153 0.41 -3.50 -1.35
C PHE A 153 0.69 -2.03 -1.64
N ALA A 154 1.79 -1.48 -1.10
CA ALA A 154 2.21 -0.11 -1.41
C ALA A 154 2.57 0.04 -2.90
N ALA A 155 3.25 -0.95 -3.48
CA ALA A 155 3.57 -0.97 -4.89
C ALA A 155 2.31 -1.06 -5.77
N PHE A 156 1.30 -1.82 -5.36
CA PHE A 156 0.00 -1.90 -6.01
C PHE A 156 -0.73 -0.54 -5.98
N ALA A 157 -0.74 0.13 -4.82
CA ALA A 157 -1.32 1.46 -4.70
C ALA A 157 -0.57 2.50 -5.58
N ALA A 158 0.76 2.39 -5.70
CA ALA A 158 1.54 3.25 -6.58
C ALA A 158 1.26 2.98 -8.08
N GLN A 159 1.00 1.74 -8.47
CA GLN A 159 0.51 1.42 -9.82
C GLN A 159 -0.88 2.03 -10.06
N TYR A 160 -1.78 1.91 -9.06
CA TYR A 160 -3.11 2.50 -9.12
C TYR A 160 -3.06 4.02 -9.31
N ALA A 161 -2.17 4.72 -8.60
CA ALA A 161 -1.99 6.17 -8.69
C ALA A 161 -1.61 6.67 -10.10
N ALA A 162 -1.23 5.77 -11.01
CA ALA A 162 -1.01 6.10 -12.43
C ALA A 162 -2.31 6.36 -13.22
N TYR A 163 -3.45 5.96 -12.68
CA TYR A 163 -4.74 5.95 -13.38
C TYR A 163 -5.85 6.68 -12.63
N ASP A 164 -5.72 6.82 -11.31
CA ASP A 164 -6.69 7.48 -10.46
C ASP A 164 -6.00 8.18 -9.29
N SER A 165 -6.66 9.18 -8.72
CA SER A 165 -6.14 9.95 -7.59
C SER A 165 -6.78 9.48 -6.28
N PHE A 166 -6.01 9.52 -5.20
CA PHE A 166 -6.52 9.29 -3.85
C PHE A 166 -6.99 10.61 -3.22
N GLU A 167 -8.16 10.59 -2.58
CA GLU A 167 -8.59 11.66 -1.69
C GLU A 167 -8.07 11.39 -0.26
N PRO A 168 -7.48 12.39 0.42
CA PRO A 168 -6.96 12.20 1.77
C PRO A 168 -8.08 12.22 2.80
N ILE A 169 -8.07 11.26 3.72
CA ILE A 169 -8.87 11.25 4.95
C ILE A 169 -7.90 11.40 6.12
N HIS A 170 -8.04 12.47 6.89
CA HIS A 170 -7.10 12.82 7.97
C HIS A 170 -7.33 12.03 9.27
N GLU A 171 -8.42 11.28 9.37
CA GLU A 171 -8.74 10.43 10.51
C GLU A 171 -7.85 9.17 10.51
N VAL A 172 -7.55 8.69 11.72
CA VAL A 172 -6.92 7.39 11.92
C VAL A 172 -8.00 6.31 11.82
N LEU A 173 -8.00 5.56 10.73
CA LEU A 173 -9.01 4.53 10.48
C LEU A 173 -8.51 3.10 10.66
N LEU A 174 -7.22 2.89 10.78
CA LEU A 174 -6.59 1.57 10.92
C LEU A 174 -5.55 1.60 12.03
N TYR A 175 -5.60 0.63 12.93
CA TYR A 175 -4.71 0.48 14.09
C TYR A 175 -3.93 -0.83 14.00
N GLY A 176 -2.75 -0.87 14.62
CA GLY A 176 -1.90 -2.07 14.65
C GLY A 176 -1.13 -2.29 13.35
N THR A 177 -0.90 -1.24 12.56
CA THR A 177 -0.15 -1.36 11.31
C THR A 177 1.35 -1.47 11.55
N LYS A 178 2.03 -2.22 10.68
CA LYS A 178 3.49 -2.31 10.65
C LYS A 178 4.04 -1.48 9.49
N PRO A 179 5.15 -0.76 9.69
CA PRO A 179 5.85 -0.12 8.60
C PRO A 179 6.40 -1.19 7.65
N ILE A 180 6.63 -0.81 6.40
CA ILE A 180 7.30 -1.67 5.44
C ILE A 180 8.75 -1.88 5.89
N ASP A 181 9.16 -3.14 5.97
CA ASP A 181 10.57 -3.51 6.14
C ASP A 181 11.30 -3.37 4.80
N TRP A 182 12.16 -2.35 4.73
CA TRP A 182 12.93 -2.04 3.53
C TRP A 182 14.15 -2.96 3.42
N ASN A 183 13.97 -4.07 2.74
CA ASN A 183 15.02 -5.03 2.40
C ASN A 183 15.13 -5.19 0.88
N ALA A 184 16.09 -5.98 0.41
CA ALA A 184 16.34 -6.18 -1.02
C ALA A 184 15.11 -6.69 -1.77
N GLU A 185 14.33 -7.60 -1.16
CA GLU A 185 13.12 -8.16 -1.78
C GLU A 185 12.02 -7.10 -1.90
N SER A 186 11.73 -6.37 -0.80
CA SER A 186 10.73 -5.30 -0.81
C SER A 186 11.09 -4.19 -1.79
N PHE A 187 12.37 -3.82 -1.86
CA PHE A 187 12.87 -2.84 -2.81
C PHE A 187 12.71 -3.31 -4.26
N ASP A 188 13.07 -4.56 -4.57
CA ASP A 188 12.94 -5.13 -5.92
C ASP A 188 11.48 -5.11 -6.41
N ILE A 189 10.52 -5.42 -5.53
CA ILE A 189 9.09 -5.32 -5.82
C ILE A 189 8.72 -3.87 -6.17
N ILE A 190 9.15 -2.90 -5.36
CA ILE A 190 8.87 -1.48 -5.60
C ILE A 190 9.49 -1.03 -6.94
N ALA A 191 10.78 -1.31 -7.15
CA ALA A 191 11.48 -0.91 -8.37
C ALA A 191 10.84 -1.47 -9.65
N LYS A 192 10.30 -2.69 -9.60
CA LYS A 192 9.57 -3.31 -10.72
C LYS A 192 8.16 -2.74 -10.95
N SER A 193 7.57 -2.16 -9.92
CA SER A 193 6.17 -1.70 -9.95
C SER A 193 6.03 -0.23 -10.32
N VAL A 194 7.02 0.61 -9.99
CA VAL A 194 6.91 2.05 -10.20
C VAL A 194 6.96 2.41 -11.69
N SER A 195 6.18 3.42 -12.03
CA SER A 195 6.13 3.99 -13.38
C SER A 195 6.02 5.50 -13.27
N ILE A 196 6.62 6.23 -14.20
CA ILE A 196 6.50 7.68 -14.29
C ILE A 196 5.04 8.16 -14.35
N LYS A 197 4.14 7.34 -14.84
CA LYS A 197 2.69 7.64 -14.86
C LYS A 197 2.10 7.80 -13.47
N GLY A 198 2.66 7.15 -12.44
CA GLY A 198 2.26 7.33 -11.04
C GLY A 198 2.72 8.63 -10.42
N GLY A 199 3.47 9.47 -11.15
CA GLY A 199 3.88 10.81 -10.75
C GLY A 199 4.65 10.83 -9.43
N PHE A 200 4.35 11.84 -8.62
CA PHE A 200 4.99 12.00 -7.30
C PHE A 200 4.74 10.85 -6.35
N SER A 201 3.59 10.18 -6.41
CA SER A 201 3.28 9.01 -5.55
C SER A 201 4.25 7.86 -5.80
N ALA A 202 4.46 7.50 -7.06
CA ALA A 202 5.39 6.44 -7.44
C ALA A 202 6.84 6.81 -7.14
N LEU A 203 7.23 8.05 -7.42
CA LEU A 203 8.57 8.55 -7.09
C LEU A 203 8.82 8.52 -5.59
N THR A 204 7.86 9.01 -4.78
CA THR A 204 7.98 9.01 -3.32
C THR A 204 8.17 7.62 -2.76
N LEU A 205 7.39 6.64 -3.24
CA LEU A 205 7.55 5.26 -2.80
C LEU A 205 8.94 4.71 -3.17
N LEU A 206 9.42 4.95 -4.38
CA LEU A 206 10.74 4.51 -4.83
C LEU A 206 11.88 5.14 -4.00
N LEU A 207 11.78 6.45 -3.74
CA LEU A 207 12.76 7.17 -2.92
C LEU A 207 12.74 6.68 -1.47
N SER A 208 11.55 6.46 -0.89
CA SER A 208 11.39 5.92 0.47
C SER A 208 12.00 4.53 0.59
N ALA A 209 11.72 3.65 -0.37
CA ALA A 209 12.30 2.31 -0.40
C ALA A 209 13.83 2.36 -0.47
N TYR A 210 14.37 3.19 -1.36
CA TYR A 210 15.81 3.33 -1.51
C TYR A 210 16.48 3.94 -0.26
N CYS A 211 15.88 4.96 0.35
CA CYS A 211 16.42 5.56 1.58
C CYS A 211 16.33 4.64 2.79
N GLY A 212 15.33 3.75 2.82
CA GLY A 212 15.15 2.78 3.90
C GLY A 212 16.04 1.54 3.82
N LEU A 213 16.71 1.31 2.68
CA LEU A 213 17.65 0.20 2.56
C LEU A 213 18.94 0.44 3.36
N ASP A 214 19.47 -0.62 3.99
CA ASP A 214 20.87 -0.66 4.38
C ASP A 214 21.73 -0.72 3.10
N LYS A 215 22.47 0.35 2.84
CA LYS A 215 23.19 0.55 1.57
C LYS A 215 24.55 -0.11 1.51
N THR A 216 24.97 -0.79 2.58
CA THR A 216 26.28 -1.44 2.62
C THR A 216 26.35 -2.59 1.62
N GLY A 217 27.17 -2.45 0.57
CA GLY A 217 27.37 -3.48 -0.45
C GLY A 217 26.19 -3.72 -1.41
N LYS A 218 25.34 -2.72 -1.64
CA LYS A 218 24.09 -2.81 -2.40
C LYS A 218 24.20 -2.24 -3.83
N GLU A 219 25.17 -2.70 -4.61
CA GLU A 219 25.35 -2.21 -6.01
C GLU A 219 24.16 -2.57 -6.91
N ALA A 220 23.61 -3.79 -6.77
CA ALA A 220 22.47 -4.24 -7.59
C ALA A 220 21.20 -3.43 -7.30
N GLU A 221 20.96 -3.10 -6.04
CA GLU A 221 19.82 -2.27 -5.62
C GLU A 221 19.99 -0.82 -6.11
N PHE A 222 21.21 -0.31 -6.14
CA PHE A 222 21.47 1.00 -6.71
C PHE A 222 21.20 1.03 -8.23
N ASP A 223 21.64 0.02 -8.96
CA ASP A 223 21.37 -0.10 -10.39
C ASP A 223 19.86 -0.21 -10.68
N ALA A 224 19.15 -0.99 -9.88
CA ALA A 224 17.67 -1.10 -9.96
C ALA A 224 16.99 0.25 -9.68
N PHE A 225 17.45 0.97 -8.64
CA PHE A 225 16.97 2.31 -8.32
C PHE A 225 17.22 3.29 -9.46
N SER A 226 18.46 3.36 -9.95
CA SER A 226 18.85 4.26 -11.03
C SER A 226 18.03 4.01 -12.29
N THR A 227 17.79 2.75 -12.63
CA THR A 227 16.97 2.36 -13.77
C THR A 227 15.52 2.82 -13.60
N ALA A 228 14.91 2.59 -12.43
CA ALA A 228 13.55 2.96 -12.14
C ALA A 228 13.36 4.49 -11.99
N ALA A 229 14.35 5.18 -11.42
CA ALA A 229 14.31 6.62 -11.16
C ALA A 229 14.61 7.48 -12.39
N LYS A 230 15.39 6.97 -13.34
CA LYS A 230 15.83 7.71 -14.53
C LYS A 230 14.70 8.46 -15.27
N PRO A 231 13.54 7.85 -15.57
CA PRO A 231 12.46 8.55 -16.26
C PRO A 231 11.91 9.75 -15.48
N PHE A 232 11.91 9.68 -14.15
CA PHE A 232 11.48 10.80 -13.30
C PHE A 232 12.48 11.94 -13.35
N PHE A 233 13.78 11.64 -13.31
CA PHE A 233 14.83 12.66 -13.25
C PHE A 233 15.12 13.37 -14.58
N GLU A 234 14.45 12.98 -15.64
CA GLU A 234 14.35 13.79 -16.86
C GLU A 234 13.48 15.03 -16.68
N ASN A 235 12.67 15.11 -15.62
CA ASN A 235 11.80 16.23 -15.29
C ASN A 235 12.37 17.00 -14.07
N GLU A 236 12.56 18.30 -14.23
CA GLU A 236 13.13 19.20 -13.20
C GLU A 236 12.30 19.22 -11.91
N ALA A 237 10.97 19.14 -11.98
CA ALA A 237 10.10 19.16 -10.80
C ALA A 237 10.32 17.90 -9.94
N TYR A 238 10.48 16.74 -10.54
CA TYR A 238 10.78 15.50 -9.81
C TYR A 238 12.20 15.49 -9.25
N SER A 239 13.17 16.02 -9.99
CA SER A 239 14.55 16.18 -9.51
C SER A 239 14.60 17.13 -8.30
N ALA A 240 13.93 18.28 -8.37
CA ALA A 240 13.85 19.21 -7.25
C ALA A 240 13.16 18.60 -6.02
N TYR A 241 12.10 17.82 -6.22
CA TYR A 241 11.43 17.11 -5.15
C TYR A 241 12.33 16.05 -4.49
N ALA A 242 13.05 15.24 -5.28
CA ALA A 242 13.95 14.22 -4.75
C ALA A 242 15.06 14.86 -3.90
N LEU A 243 15.62 15.98 -4.35
CA LEU A 243 16.63 16.71 -3.59
C LEU A 243 16.05 17.32 -2.30
N SER A 244 14.92 17.99 -2.38
CA SER A 244 14.32 18.72 -1.23
C SER A 244 13.76 17.79 -0.16
N ALA A 245 13.13 16.68 -0.55
CA ALA A 245 12.44 15.78 0.37
C ALA A 245 13.29 14.62 0.86
N PHE A 246 14.28 14.17 0.07
CA PHE A 246 15.08 12.97 0.35
C PHE A 246 16.60 13.22 0.31
N GLY A 247 17.04 14.41 -0.05
CA GLY A 247 18.47 14.72 -0.19
C GLY A 247 19.16 14.00 -1.37
N ILE A 248 18.39 13.52 -2.35
CA ILE A 248 18.89 12.78 -3.51
C ILE A 248 19.11 13.75 -4.69
N ASP A 249 20.36 13.99 -5.03
CA ASP A 249 20.72 14.79 -6.20
C ASP A 249 20.71 13.93 -7.48
N SER A 250 19.78 14.23 -8.37
CA SER A 250 19.65 13.54 -9.66
C SER A 250 20.87 13.73 -10.58
N ALA A 251 21.69 14.78 -10.38
CA ALA A 251 22.90 14.99 -11.16
C ALA A 251 23.94 13.88 -10.90
N LEU A 252 24.05 13.43 -9.65
CA LEU A 252 24.95 12.35 -9.26
C LEU A 252 24.60 11.03 -9.94
N LEU A 253 23.31 10.75 -10.18
CA LEU A 253 22.87 9.58 -10.95
C LEU A 253 23.26 9.65 -12.43
N LYS A 254 23.27 10.84 -13.01
CA LYS A 254 23.66 11.07 -14.41
C LYS A 254 25.16 10.93 -14.63
N GLU A 255 25.97 11.23 -13.61
CA GLU A 255 27.43 11.13 -13.64
C GLU A 255 27.95 9.72 -13.36
N GLY A 256 27.08 8.75 -13.10
CA GLY A 256 27.49 7.35 -12.84
C GLY A 256 28.16 7.15 -11.49
N CYS A 257 27.89 8.01 -10.52
CA CYS A 257 28.38 7.88 -9.15
C CYS A 257 27.95 6.55 -8.52
N ARG A 258 28.83 5.93 -7.74
CA ARG A 258 28.54 4.67 -7.06
C ARG A 258 27.69 4.87 -5.81
N ALA A 259 26.96 3.83 -5.38
CA ALA A 259 26.02 3.86 -4.25
C ALA A 259 26.55 4.46 -2.93
N GLY A 260 27.86 4.41 -2.68
CA GLY A 260 28.51 4.98 -1.49
C GLY A 260 28.71 6.49 -1.48
N GLU A 261 28.57 7.16 -2.63
CA GLU A 261 28.87 8.59 -2.78
C GLU A 261 27.65 9.50 -2.51
N PHE A 262 26.45 8.91 -2.40
CA PHE A 262 25.19 9.63 -2.16
C PHE A 262 24.94 10.01 -0.68
N VAL A 263 25.78 9.58 0.26
CA VAL A 263 25.50 9.65 1.71
C VAL A 263 26.35 10.69 2.42
N SER A 264 27.09 11.53 1.71
CA SER A 264 27.96 12.53 2.33
C SER A 264 27.63 13.96 1.93
N ALA A 265 26.41 14.40 2.29
CA ALA A 265 26.14 15.83 2.36
C ALA A 265 25.22 16.14 3.55
#